data_9ea453f6d3e91e9381b07ce522c0eef0
#
_entry.id   9ea453f6d3e91e9381b07ce522c0eef0
#
_cell.length_a   1.000
_cell.length_b   1.000
_cell.length_c   1.000
_cell.angle_alpha   90.00
_cell.angle_beta   90.00
_cell.angle_gamma   90.00
#
_symmetry.space_group_name_H-M   'P 1'
#
loop_
_entity.id
_entity.type
_entity.pdbx_description
1 polymer ?
#
loop_
_entity_poly.entity_id
_entity_poly.type
_entity_poly.pdbx_seq_one_letter_code
_entity_poly.pdbx_strand_id
1 'polypeptide(L)'
;MSFKKRGQASLALSLAICMGAASAHAADDGLITKPSKYSVEETVARFEAAVKQKEAAGFTVFTEIDHAAAAKKFGLDMRPRTVILFGNPKVGTPSVIKTPLVAIDLPPKALVWEDDQGQVWLSYNSADYLFNTIYKRHGAEAPAATAPIEKVLDEMSDQATK
;
A
#
# COMPACT_ATOMS: atom_id res chain seq x y z
N MET A 1 -0.42 71.95 30.20
CA MET A 1 0.12 70.63 30.49
C MET A 1 -0.78 69.62 29.72
N SER A 2 -0.22 69.09 28.63
CA SER A 2 -0.96 68.23 27.69
C SER A 2 -0.49 66.81 27.88
N PHE A 3 -1.40 65.87 28.25
CA PHE A 3 -1.15 64.44 28.35
C PHE A 3 -1.54 63.74 27.06
N LYS A 4 -0.54 63.26 26.30
CA LYS A 4 -0.68 62.41 25.13
C LYS A 4 -1.07 61.00 25.55
N LYS A 5 -2.23 60.50 25.15
CA LYS A 5 -2.61 59.09 25.24
C LYS A 5 -1.89 58.29 24.14
N ARG A 6 -1.10 57.28 24.55
CA ARG A 6 -0.49 56.30 23.67
C ARG A 6 -1.53 55.17 23.38
N GLY A 7 -1.89 54.98 22.14
CA GLY A 7 -2.68 53.87 21.70
C GLY A 7 -1.86 52.56 21.65
N GLN A 8 -2.39 51.54 22.26
CA GLN A 8 -1.85 50.18 22.14
C GLN A 8 -2.45 49.53 20.89
N ALA A 9 -1.60 49.18 19.94
CA ALA A 9 -1.97 48.39 18.77
C ALA A 9 -1.86 46.91 19.15
N SER A 10 -3.01 46.20 19.18
CA SER A 10 -3.07 44.75 19.35
C SER A 10 -2.70 44.08 18.03
N LEU A 11 -1.59 43.39 18.03
CA LEU A 11 -1.16 42.56 16.90
C LEU A 11 -1.85 41.20 16.99
N ALA A 12 -2.88 40.95 16.15
CA ALA A 12 -3.51 39.66 16.03
C ALA A 12 -2.61 38.75 15.18
N LEU A 13 -2.01 37.75 15.82
CA LEU A 13 -1.22 36.72 15.16
C LEU A 13 -2.15 35.63 14.62
N SER A 14 -2.43 35.68 13.31
CA SER A 14 -3.21 34.64 12.62
C SER A 14 -2.33 33.43 12.39
N LEU A 15 -2.58 32.35 13.14
CA LEU A 15 -1.93 31.06 12.96
C LEU A 15 -2.58 30.34 11.75
N ALA A 16 -1.96 30.39 10.59
CA ALA A 16 -2.36 29.63 9.42
C ALA A 16 -1.89 28.18 9.62
N ILE A 17 -2.84 27.27 9.89
CA ILE A 17 -2.59 25.82 9.89
C ILE A 17 -2.49 25.40 8.43
N CYS A 18 -1.27 25.22 7.93
CA CYS A 18 -1.02 24.55 6.67
C CYS A 18 -1.29 23.05 6.86
N MET A 19 -2.49 22.61 6.48
CA MET A 19 -2.75 21.19 6.23
C MET A 19 -1.92 20.80 4.99
N GLY A 20 -0.73 20.25 5.22
CA GLY A 20 0.08 19.63 4.19
C GLY A 20 -0.65 18.42 3.67
N ALA A 21 -1.15 18.47 2.43
CA ALA A 21 -1.55 17.28 1.72
C ALA A 21 -0.32 16.39 1.59
N ALA A 22 -0.29 15.26 2.29
CA ALA A 22 0.72 14.24 2.10
C ALA A 22 0.52 13.68 0.67
N SER A 23 1.30 14.19 -0.27
CA SER A 23 1.40 13.61 -1.60
C SER A 23 1.98 12.22 -1.45
N ALA A 24 1.23 11.19 -1.87
CA ALA A 24 1.77 9.86 -2.04
C ALA A 24 2.94 9.97 -3.04
N HIS A 25 4.17 9.94 -2.52
CA HIS A 25 5.34 9.81 -3.36
C HIS A 25 5.37 8.35 -3.83
N ALA A 26 5.11 8.13 -5.12
CA ALA A 26 5.64 6.94 -5.77
C ALA A 26 7.17 7.10 -5.69
N ALA A 27 7.82 6.32 -4.83
CA ALA A 27 9.25 6.20 -4.87
C ALA A 27 9.63 5.59 -6.23
N ASP A 28 10.75 6.04 -6.83
CA ASP A 28 11.30 5.46 -8.08
C ASP A 28 11.64 3.96 -7.96
N ASP A 29 11.43 3.39 -6.77
CA ASP A 29 11.64 1.97 -6.43
C ASP A 29 10.43 1.06 -6.73
N GLY A 30 9.35 1.60 -7.25
CA GLY A 30 8.14 0.86 -7.60
C GLY A 30 7.23 0.51 -6.41
N LEU A 31 7.50 1.01 -5.21
CA LEU A 31 6.63 0.83 -4.06
C LEU A 31 5.54 1.91 -4.02
N ILE A 32 4.27 1.48 -4.05
CA ILE A 32 3.12 2.38 -3.87
C ILE A 32 2.62 2.25 -2.44
N THR A 33 2.45 3.37 -1.75
CA THR A 33 1.95 3.43 -0.37
C THR A 33 0.80 4.41 -0.27
N LYS A 34 -0.35 3.97 0.26
CA LYS A 34 -1.57 4.76 0.44
C LYS A 34 -1.95 4.83 1.92
N PRO A 35 -2.31 6.01 2.45
CA PRO A 35 -2.85 6.10 3.81
C PRO A 35 -4.23 5.48 3.86
N SER A 36 -4.52 4.73 4.92
CA SER A 36 -5.84 4.19 5.19
C SER A 36 -6.58 5.01 6.24
N LYS A 37 -7.91 5.12 6.09
CA LYS A 37 -8.81 5.72 7.08
C LYS A 37 -9.22 4.72 8.18
N TYR A 38 -8.85 3.46 8.04
CA TYR A 38 -9.32 2.34 8.83
C TYR A 38 -8.18 1.73 9.65
N SER A 39 -8.52 0.87 10.61
CA SER A 39 -7.54 0.05 11.33
C SER A 39 -6.82 -0.91 10.38
N VAL A 40 -5.70 -1.50 10.84
CA VAL A 40 -5.00 -2.52 10.05
C VAL A 40 -5.92 -3.70 9.74
N GLU A 41 -6.63 -4.23 10.73
CA GLU A 41 -7.57 -5.34 10.57
C GLU A 41 -8.68 -5.03 9.56
N GLU A 42 -9.30 -3.86 9.67
CA GLU A 42 -10.35 -3.46 8.73
C GLU A 42 -9.79 -3.21 7.32
N THR A 43 -8.61 -2.62 7.20
CA THR A 43 -7.97 -2.40 5.89
C THR A 43 -7.65 -3.73 5.21
N VAL A 44 -7.16 -4.73 5.95
CA VAL A 44 -6.93 -6.11 5.47
C VAL A 44 -8.24 -6.68 4.94
N ALA A 45 -9.30 -6.71 5.76
CA ALA A 45 -10.59 -7.27 5.38
C ALA A 45 -11.18 -6.58 4.13
N ARG A 46 -11.04 -5.25 4.03
CA ARG A 46 -11.48 -4.47 2.86
C ARG A 46 -10.67 -4.78 1.61
N PHE A 47 -9.36 -4.95 1.73
CA PHE A 47 -8.51 -5.33 0.60
C PHE A 47 -8.86 -6.73 0.08
N GLU A 48 -9.05 -7.69 0.97
CA GLU A 48 -9.49 -9.04 0.60
C GLU A 48 -10.87 -9.04 -0.08
N ALA A 49 -11.81 -8.24 0.43
CA ALA A 49 -13.11 -8.07 -0.20
C ALA A 49 -12.97 -7.46 -1.62
N ALA A 50 -12.05 -6.50 -1.81
CA ALA A 50 -11.78 -5.92 -3.12
C ALA A 50 -11.16 -6.94 -4.08
N VAL A 51 -10.24 -7.79 -3.62
CA VAL A 51 -9.69 -8.91 -4.40
C VAL A 51 -10.79 -9.90 -4.78
N LYS A 52 -11.67 -10.26 -3.84
CA LYS A 52 -12.80 -11.17 -4.07
C LYS A 52 -13.78 -10.65 -5.13
N GLN A 53 -14.02 -9.34 -5.18
CA GLN A 53 -14.85 -8.74 -6.24
C GLN A 53 -14.26 -8.94 -7.65
N LYS A 54 -12.97 -9.20 -7.76
CA LYS A 54 -12.26 -9.50 -9.02
C LYS A 54 -12.08 -11.02 -9.28
N GLU A 55 -12.73 -11.89 -8.49
CA GLU A 55 -12.62 -13.35 -8.61
C GLU A 55 -13.04 -13.86 -10.00
N ALA A 56 -14.09 -13.30 -10.59
CA ALA A 56 -14.52 -13.64 -11.96
C ALA A 56 -13.42 -13.34 -13.00
N ALA A 57 -12.60 -12.33 -12.77
CA ALA A 57 -11.41 -12.00 -13.58
C ALA A 57 -10.20 -12.91 -13.27
N GLY A 58 -10.28 -13.75 -12.23
CA GLY A 58 -9.26 -14.73 -11.83
C GLY A 58 -8.38 -14.30 -10.66
N PHE A 59 -8.67 -13.18 -9.98
CA PHE A 59 -7.94 -12.79 -8.78
C PHE A 59 -8.35 -13.65 -7.58
N THR A 60 -7.38 -13.88 -6.68
CA THR A 60 -7.61 -14.61 -5.42
C THR A 60 -6.65 -14.14 -4.35
N VAL A 61 -7.04 -14.27 -3.09
CA VAL A 61 -6.16 -14.23 -1.93
C VAL A 61 -5.65 -15.63 -1.67
N PHE A 62 -4.34 -15.80 -1.53
CA PHE A 62 -3.74 -17.11 -1.24
C PHE A 62 -3.60 -17.33 0.26
N THR A 63 -3.10 -16.34 0.98
CA THR A 63 -2.87 -16.41 2.43
C THR A 63 -2.54 -15.05 2.99
N GLU A 64 -2.64 -14.93 4.32
CA GLU A 64 -2.17 -13.81 5.11
C GLU A 64 -1.04 -14.22 6.04
N ILE A 65 -0.18 -13.27 6.37
CA ILE A 65 0.89 -13.42 7.35
C ILE A 65 0.80 -12.24 8.33
N ASP A 66 0.35 -12.50 9.56
CA ASP A 66 0.37 -11.53 10.65
C ASP A 66 1.73 -11.54 11.33
N HIS A 67 2.54 -10.55 11.02
CA HIS A 67 3.89 -10.40 11.61
C HIS A 67 3.84 -10.01 13.07
N ALA A 68 2.84 -9.23 13.52
CA ALA A 68 2.70 -8.86 14.92
C ALA A 68 2.33 -10.07 15.80
N ALA A 69 1.40 -10.92 15.33
CA ALA A 69 1.09 -12.17 16.02
C ALA A 69 2.29 -13.14 16.05
N ALA A 70 3.08 -13.18 14.99
CA ALA A 70 4.30 -13.97 14.95
C ALA A 70 5.35 -13.45 15.95
N ALA A 71 5.59 -12.13 16.00
CA ALA A 71 6.50 -11.50 16.95
C ALA A 71 6.11 -11.78 18.41
N LYS A 72 4.81 -11.68 18.72
CA LYS A 72 4.27 -11.94 20.07
C LYS A 72 4.60 -13.34 20.60
N LYS A 73 4.68 -14.36 19.74
CA LYS A 73 5.06 -15.73 20.13
C LYS A 73 6.49 -15.83 20.70
N PHE A 74 7.33 -14.85 20.37
CA PHE A 74 8.71 -14.76 20.84
C PHE A 74 8.92 -13.65 21.87
N GLY A 75 7.83 -13.08 22.42
CA GLY A 75 7.91 -12.00 23.41
C GLY A 75 8.38 -10.66 22.84
N LEU A 76 8.31 -10.48 21.53
CA LEU A 76 8.66 -9.23 20.85
C LEU A 76 7.40 -8.37 20.65
N ASP A 77 7.52 -7.08 20.94
CA ASP A 77 6.47 -6.11 20.70
C ASP A 77 6.60 -5.56 19.28
N MET A 78 5.48 -5.58 18.54
CA MET A 78 5.43 -5.08 17.17
C MET A 78 4.05 -4.48 16.93
N ARG A 79 4.03 -3.29 16.32
CA ARG A 79 2.79 -2.69 15.83
C ARG A 79 2.11 -3.58 14.79
N PRO A 80 0.78 -3.49 14.62
CA PRO A 80 0.05 -4.31 13.66
C PRO A 80 0.66 -4.25 12.25
N ARG A 81 0.95 -5.42 11.68
CA ARG A 81 1.50 -5.58 10.32
C ARG A 81 1.07 -6.91 9.73
N THR A 82 0.32 -6.84 8.64
CA THR A 82 -0.18 -8.03 7.94
C THR A 82 0.18 -7.97 6.47
N VAL A 83 0.81 -9.01 5.96
CA VAL A 83 1.07 -9.21 4.53
C VAL A 83 -0.02 -10.10 3.96
N ILE A 84 -0.64 -9.66 2.85
CA ILE A 84 -1.62 -10.41 2.08
C ILE A 84 -0.95 -10.88 0.79
N LEU A 85 -0.88 -12.19 0.57
CA LEU A 85 -0.43 -12.76 -0.68
C LEU A 85 -1.65 -12.92 -1.58
N PHE A 86 -1.66 -12.23 -2.71
CA PHE A 86 -2.78 -12.23 -3.65
C PHE A 86 -2.30 -12.24 -5.09
N GLY A 87 -3.17 -12.50 -6.04
CA GLY A 87 -2.78 -12.45 -7.44
C GLY A 87 -3.80 -13.06 -8.37
N ASN A 88 -3.41 -13.19 -9.63
CA ASN A 88 -4.23 -13.79 -10.67
C ASN A 88 -3.52 -15.01 -11.27
N PRO A 89 -3.84 -16.24 -10.82
CA PRO A 89 -3.23 -17.48 -11.37
C PRO A 89 -3.39 -17.63 -12.87
N LYS A 90 -4.48 -17.14 -13.48
CA LYS A 90 -4.66 -17.19 -14.93
C LYS A 90 -3.58 -16.42 -15.68
N VAL A 91 -3.04 -15.36 -15.06
CA VAL A 91 -1.97 -14.52 -15.63
C VAL A 91 -0.59 -15.02 -15.20
N GLY A 92 -0.42 -15.36 -13.92
CA GLY A 92 0.89 -15.71 -13.36
C GLY A 92 1.37 -17.13 -13.69
N THR A 93 0.46 -18.12 -13.72
CA THR A 93 0.84 -19.53 -13.93
C THR A 93 1.56 -19.79 -15.25
N PRO A 94 1.19 -19.22 -16.41
CA PRO A 94 1.94 -19.40 -17.65
C PRO A 94 3.39 -18.95 -17.53
N SER A 95 3.66 -17.84 -16.82
CA SER A 95 5.02 -17.35 -16.57
C SER A 95 5.81 -18.30 -15.67
N VAL A 96 5.19 -18.84 -14.63
CA VAL A 96 5.83 -19.82 -13.72
C VAL A 96 6.15 -21.13 -14.46
N ILE A 97 5.27 -21.62 -15.34
CA ILE A 97 5.52 -22.79 -16.16
C ILE A 97 6.74 -22.57 -17.08
N LYS A 98 6.80 -21.42 -17.73
CA LYS A 98 7.88 -21.09 -18.69
C LYS A 98 9.20 -20.76 -17.98
N THR A 99 9.13 -20.06 -16.84
CA THR A 99 10.28 -19.57 -16.08
C THR A 99 10.09 -19.90 -14.60
N PRO A 100 10.39 -21.13 -14.15
CA PRO A 100 10.05 -21.59 -12.79
C PRO A 100 10.59 -20.72 -11.66
N LEU A 101 11.77 -20.12 -11.86
CA LEU A 101 12.42 -19.28 -10.82
C LEU A 101 11.61 -18.00 -10.47
N VAL A 102 10.73 -17.52 -11.36
CA VAL A 102 9.90 -16.35 -11.04
C VAL A 102 8.95 -16.64 -9.86
N ALA A 103 8.64 -17.89 -9.60
CA ALA A 103 7.77 -18.30 -8.51
C ALA A 103 8.30 -17.92 -7.12
N ILE A 104 9.61 -17.66 -6.96
CA ILE A 104 10.17 -17.24 -5.65
C ILE A 104 9.69 -15.83 -5.25
N ASP A 105 9.38 -14.98 -6.22
CA ASP A 105 8.91 -13.61 -5.99
C ASP A 105 7.38 -13.48 -6.12
N LEU A 106 6.70 -14.52 -6.59
CA LEU A 106 5.25 -14.60 -6.73
C LEU A 106 4.62 -15.41 -5.58
N PRO A 107 3.35 -15.16 -5.24
CA PRO A 107 2.46 -14.13 -5.79
C PRO A 107 2.84 -12.71 -5.32
N PRO A 108 2.30 -11.66 -5.96
CA PRO A 108 2.38 -10.29 -5.45
C PRO A 108 1.88 -10.18 -4.02
N LYS A 109 2.29 -9.14 -3.32
CA LYS A 109 2.01 -8.91 -1.91
C LYS A 109 1.48 -7.51 -1.68
N ALA A 110 0.53 -7.38 -0.77
CA ALA A 110 0.14 -6.12 -0.17
C ALA A 110 0.47 -6.17 1.33
N LEU A 111 1.07 -5.12 1.86
CA LEU A 111 1.36 -4.95 3.28
C LEU A 111 0.42 -3.90 3.85
N VAL A 112 -0.36 -4.26 4.86
CA VAL A 112 -1.10 -3.30 5.69
C VAL A 112 -0.36 -3.15 7.01
N TRP A 113 -0.05 -1.92 7.40
CA TRP A 113 0.81 -1.68 8.55
C TRP A 113 0.53 -0.34 9.23
N GLU A 114 0.80 -0.29 10.55
CA GLU A 114 0.70 0.92 11.35
C GLU A 114 2.09 1.47 11.63
N ASP A 115 2.28 2.79 11.42
CA ASP A 115 3.52 3.49 11.74
C ASP A 115 3.60 3.93 13.21
N ASP A 116 4.70 4.58 13.58
CA ASP A 116 4.93 5.03 14.96
C ASP A 116 4.00 6.17 15.41
N GLN A 117 3.33 6.83 14.48
CA GLN A 117 2.34 7.87 14.74
C GLN A 117 0.90 7.30 14.84
N GLY A 118 0.73 5.99 14.61
CA GLY A 118 -0.57 5.33 14.60
C GLY A 118 -1.33 5.50 13.28
N GLN A 119 -0.68 6.00 12.23
CA GLN A 119 -1.25 6.05 10.90
C GLN A 119 -1.16 4.69 10.24
N VAL A 120 -2.27 4.22 9.69
CA VAL A 120 -2.33 2.96 8.94
C VAL A 120 -2.08 3.22 7.46
N TRP A 121 -1.29 2.34 6.86
CA TRP A 121 -0.86 2.39 5.47
C TRP A 121 -1.12 1.06 4.77
N LEU A 122 -1.39 1.10 3.46
CA LEU A 122 -1.37 -0.04 2.57
C LEU A 122 -0.29 0.18 1.53
N SER A 123 0.67 -0.76 1.44
CA SER A 123 1.81 -0.70 0.52
C SER A 123 1.83 -1.92 -0.39
N TYR A 124 2.15 -1.73 -1.67
CA TYR A 124 2.28 -2.80 -2.66
C TYR A 124 3.24 -2.40 -3.78
N ASN A 125 3.77 -3.39 -4.50
CA ASN A 125 4.60 -3.12 -5.67
C ASN A 125 3.73 -2.75 -6.87
N SER A 126 4.12 -1.72 -7.61
CA SER A 126 3.49 -1.34 -8.89
C SER A 126 3.57 -2.48 -9.91
N ALA A 127 2.68 -2.46 -10.88
CA ALA A 127 2.74 -3.41 -12.00
C ALA A 127 4.02 -3.22 -12.82
N ASP A 128 4.48 -1.98 -12.96
CA ASP A 128 5.75 -1.69 -13.65
C ASP A 128 6.94 -2.37 -12.95
N TYR A 129 7.07 -2.22 -11.63
CA TYR A 129 8.13 -2.89 -10.86
C TYR A 129 8.03 -4.42 -10.96
N LEU A 130 6.82 -4.97 -10.85
CA LEU A 130 6.60 -6.41 -10.95
C LEU A 130 7.13 -6.95 -12.29
N PHE A 131 6.79 -6.30 -13.41
CA PHE A 131 7.11 -6.82 -14.73
C PHE A 131 8.47 -6.39 -15.24
N ASN A 132 8.89 -5.15 -15.02
CA ASN A 132 10.15 -4.61 -15.54
C ASN A 132 11.34 -4.84 -14.60
N THR A 133 11.10 -5.22 -13.34
CA THR A 133 12.17 -5.56 -12.39
C THR A 133 12.12 -7.03 -12.00
N ILE A 134 11.01 -7.50 -11.40
CA ILE A 134 10.92 -8.87 -10.88
C ILE A 134 10.92 -9.91 -12.02
N TYR A 135 10.05 -9.77 -13.01
CA TYR A 135 10.01 -10.69 -14.15
C TYR A 135 11.33 -10.67 -14.93
N LYS A 136 11.85 -9.48 -15.20
CA LYS A 136 13.14 -9.31 -15.91
C LYS A 136 14.31 -9.95 -15.17
N ARG A 137 14.36 -9.85 -13.83
CA ARG A 137 15.38 -10.51 -13.00
C ARG A 137 15.48 -12.01 -13.28
N HIS A 138 14.35 -12.65 -13.55
CA HIS A 138 14.25 -14.07 -13.81
C HIS A 138 14.25 -14.43 -15.30
N GLY A 139 14.37 -13.46 -16.20
CA GLY A 139 14.24 -13.69 -17.63
C GLY A 139 12.82 -14.09 -18.06
N ALA A 140 11.81 -13.79 -17.23
CA ALA A 140 10.42 -14.05 -17.57
C ALA A 140 9.87 -12.93 -18.48
N GLU A 141 8.99 -13.33 -19.41
CA GLU A 141 8.33 -12.37 -20.29
C GLU A 141 7.26 -11.59 -19.52
N ALA A 142 7.33 -10.26 -19.60
CA ALA A 142 6.31 -9.38 -19.11
C ALA A 142 5.08 -9.35 -20.04
N PRO A 143 3.86 -9.08 -19.55
CA PRO A 143 2.72 -8.77 -20.39
C PRO A 143 3.00 -7.60 -21.32
N ALA A 144 2.38 -7.58 -22.50
CA ALA A 144 2.56 -6.52 -23.48
C ALA A 144 2.11 -5.13 -22.98
N ALA A 145 1.21 -5.08 -21.97
CA ALA A 145 0.75 -3.83 -21.35
C ALA A 145 0.59 -4.01 -19.84
N THR A 146 1.20 -3.12 -19.06
CA THR A 146 1.11 -3.08 -17.59
C THR A 146 -0.06 -2.23 -17.09
N ALA A 147 -0.47 -1.23 -17.85
CA ALA A 147 -1.50 -0.25 -17.44
C ALA A 147 -2.84 -0.86 -17.00
N PRO A 148 -3.40 -1.92 -17.60
CA PRO A 148 -4.63 -2.54 -17.10
C PRO A 148 -4.45 -3.17 -15.73
N ILE A 149 -3.26 -3.72 -15.44
CA ILE A 149 -2.95 -4.37 -14.16
C ILE A 149 -2.75 -3.27 -13.10
N GLU A 150 -2.03 -2.21 -13.43
CA GLU A 150 -1.87 -1.04 -12.56
C GLU A 150 -3.23 -0.47 -12.13
N LYS A 151 -4.15 -0.28 -13.08
CA LYS A 151 -5.50 0.18 -12.79
C LYS A 151 -6.25 -0.73 -11.81
N VAL A 152 -6.15 -2.04 -11.97
CA VAL A 152 -6.81 -2.98 -11.06
C VAL A 152 -6.20 -2.93 -9.66
N LEU A 153 -4.88 -2.84 -9.53
CA LEU A 153 -4.19 -2.68 -8.25
C LEU A 153 -4.60 -1.37 -7.56
N ASP A 154 -4.68 -0.28 -8.32
CA ASP A 154 -5.10 1.02 -7.84
C ASP A 154 -6.56 1.01 -7.35
N GLU A 155 -7.48 0.42 -8.10
CA GLU A 155 -8.88 0.24 -7.71
C GLU A 155 -9.03 -0.58 -6.41
N MET A 156 -8.35 -1.71 -6.29
CA MET A 156 -8.41 -2.56 -5.09
C MET A 156 -7.85 -1.85 -3.86
N SER A 157 -6.72 -1.16 -4.01
CA SER A 157 -6.09 -0.42 -2.92
C SER A 157 -6.92 0.79 -2.48
N ASP A 158 -7.55 1.50 -3.41
CA ASP A 158 -8.46 2.60 -3.12
C ASP A 158 -9.71 2.13 -2.35
N GLN A 159 -10.31 1.02 -2.75
CA GLN A 159 -11.45 0.43 -2.02
C GLN A 159 -11.08 0.01 -0.59
N ALA A 160 -9.83 -0.39 -0.38
CA ALA A 160 -9.35 -0.80 0.94
C ALA A 160 -9.07 0.39 1.87
N THR A 161 -8.67 1.55 1.33
CA THR A 161 -8.12 2.66 2.12
C THR A 161 -9.03 3.87 2.22
N LYS A 162 -10.01 4.01 1.34
CA LYS A 162 -10.96 5.15 1.26
C LYS A 162 -12.34 4.78 1.72
#